data_8c694a402938b1dee340e8bb882c70cd
#
_entry.id   8c694a402938b1dee340e8bb882c70cd
#
_cell.length_a   1.000
_cell.length_b   1.000
_cell.length_c   1.000
_cell.angle_alpha   90.00
_cell.angle_beta   90.00
_cell.angle_gamma   90.00
#
_symmetry.space_group_name_H-M   'P 1'
#
loop_
_entity.id
_entity.type
_entity.pdbx_description
1 polymer ?
#
loop_
_entity_poly.entity_id
_entity_poly.type
_entity_poly.pdbx_seq_one_letter_code
_entity_poly.pdbx_strand_id
1 'polypeptide(L)'
;TSTQLVTPNTIFDLASLTKVYASGLMAMKLYDLGMLKLDTMISAYIPETKGKAVGRVKVRDLMLHQAGLPAWIPFYKATLDSFSSIYSSTKKGAYQIPVASQMYMDTNYRNKMYDQIYAVKLKNYGYYKYSDLSLILLKKLMENIAGQSLDSFVSDQFYKPMGLQRTGFNLRNQYSKDSFSPSE
;
A
#
# COMPACT_ATOMS: atom_id res chain seq x y z
N THR A 1 8.47 29.37 13.15
CA THR A 1 8.54 27.89 13.32
C THR A 1 8.37 27.58 14.80
N SER A 2 7.19 27.10 15.22
CA SER A 2 6.99 26.63 16.58
C SER A 2 7.79 25.32 16.75
N THR A 3 8.72 25.31 17.69
CA THR A 3 9.39 24.08 18.13
C THR A 3 8.42 23.27 18.98
N GLN A 4 7.76 22.30 18.38
CA GLN A 4 6.94 21.35 19.11
C GLN A 4 7.87 20.30 19.71
N LEU A 5 7.84 20.15 21.03
CA LEU A 5 8.64 19.13 21.73
C LEU A 5 8.08 17.73 21.43
N VAL A 6 8.95 16.81 21.10
CA VAL A 6 8.61 15.38 20.98
C VAL A 6 8.31 14.81 22.37
N THR A 7 7.20 14.12 22.49
CA THR A 7 6.75 13.47 23.74
C THR A 7 6.52 11.97 23.47
N PRO A 8 6.39 11.13 24.52
CA PRO A 8 6.01 9.72 24.35
C PRO A 8 4.67 9.52 23.61
N ASN A 9 3.85 10.56 23.51
CA ASN A 9 2.56 10.54 22.83
C ASN A 9 2.60 11.10 21.41
N THR A 10 3.74 11.54 20.91
CA THR A 10 3.87 12.06 19.55
C THR A 10 3.70 10.94 18.51
N ILE A 11 2.85 11.16 17.54
CA ILE A 11 2.58 10.22 16.44
C ILE A 11 3.48 10.60 15.27
N PHE A 12 4.19 9.61 14.71
CA PHE A 12 5.08 9.78 13.57
C PHE A 12 4.51 9.10 12.33
N ASP A 13 4.73 9.71 11.16
CA ASP A 13 4.55 9.02 9.89
C ASP A 13 5.70 8.00 9.71
N LEU A 14 5.35 6.74 9.61
CA LEU A 14 6.31 5.65 9.44
C LEU A 14 6.85 5.54 8.02
N ALA A 15 6.27 6.25 7.06
CA ALA A 15 6.67 6.18 5.65
C ALA A 15 6.91 4.71 5.20
N SER A 16 8.09 4.39 4.69
CA SER A 16 8.42 3.03 4.23
C SER A 16 8.53 1.98 5.33
N LEU A 17 8.63 2.34 6.60
CA LEU A 17 8.52 1.37 7.69
C LEU A 17 7.14 0.68 7.71
N THR A 18 6.12 1.29 7.10
CA THR A 18 4.81 0.67 6.85
C THR A 18 4.94 -0.67 6.12
N LYS A 19 5.94 -0.83 5.24
CA LYS A 19 6.22 -2.08 4.54
C LYS A 19 6.50 -3.24 5.51
N VAL A 20 7.19 -2.95 6.60
CA VAL A 20 7.52 -3.93 7.66
C VAL A 20 6.35 -4.08 8.63
N TYR A 21 5.89 -2.97 9.21
CA TYR A 21 4.91 -2.98 10.31
C TYR A 21 3.47 -3.24 9.88
N ALA A 22 3.17 -3.20 8.59
CA ALA A 22 1.86 -3.58 8.08
C ALA A 22 1.96 -4.71 7.05
N SER A 23 2.61 -4.48 5.89
CA SER A 23 2.66 -5.51 4.84
C SER A 23 3.41 -6.76 5.29
N GLY A 24 4.52 -6.61 6.03
CA GLY A 24 5.26 -7.72 6.62
C GLY A 24 4.42 -8.54 7.59
N LEU A 25 3.74 -7.88 8.52
CA LEU A 25 2.87 -8.56 9.49
C LEU A 25 1.72 -9.32 8.81
N MET A 26 1.06 -8.71 7.83
CA MET A 26 0.00 -9.39 7.07
C MET A 26 0.55 -10.60 6.30
N ALA A 27 1.72 -10.45 5.65
CA ALA A 27 2.36 -11.55 4.93
C ALA A 27 2.71 -12.72 5.87
N MET A 28 3.30 -12.43 7.03
CA MET A 28 3.63 -13.44 8.05
C MET A 28 2.38 -14.19 8.50
N LYS A 29 1.31 -13.48 8.83
CA LYS A 29 0.06 -14.10 9.29
C LYS A 29 -0.59 -14.96 8.21
N LEU A 30 -0.66 -14.48 6.96
CA LEU A 30 -1.23 -15.25 5.85
C LEU A 30 -0.35 -16.47 5.49
N TYR A 31 0.97 -16.36 5.65
CA TYR A 31 1.89 -17.48 5.48
C TYR A 31 1.69 -18.54 6.58
N ASP A 32 1.61 -18.13 7.84
CA ASP A 32 1.36 -19.01 8.98
C ASP A 32 0.02 -19.77 8.84
N LEU A 33 -1.01 -19.11 8.32
CA LEU A 33 -2.30 -19.71 8.00
C LEU A 33 -2.28 -20.63 6.75
N GLY A 34 -1.14 -20.74 6.04
CA GLY A 34 -1.01 -21.53 4.81
C GLY A 34 -1.70 -20.92 3.59
N MET A 35 -2.23 -19.69 3.71
CA MET A 35 -2.97 -19.00 2.65
C MET A 35 -2.03 -18.31 1.63
N LEU A 36 -0.85 -17.84 2.07
CA LEU A 36 0.17 -17.21 1.24
C LEU A 36 1.31 -18.18 0.97
N LYS A 37 1.52 -18.55 -0.29
CA LYS A 37 2.62 -19.44 -0.71
C LYS A 37 3.70 -18.63 -1.43
N LEU A 38 4.90 -18.58 -0.88
CA LEU A 38 5.99 -17.72 -1.35
C LEU A 38 6.48 -18.05 -2.76
N ASP A 39 6.45 -19.33 -3.15
CA ASP A 39 6.90 -19.78 -4.47
C ASP A 39 5.82 -19.77 -5.55
N THR A 40 4.61 -19.35 -5.19
CA THR A 40 3.50 -19.22 -6.14
C THR A 40 3.63 -17.92 -6.94
N MET A 41 3.31 -17.98 -8.23
CA MET A 41 3.25 -16.81 -9.11
C MET A 41 2.10 -15.89 -8.68
N ILE A 42 2.32 -14.57 -8.78
CA ILE A 42 1.30 -13.59 -8.35
C ILE A 42 0.01 -13.67 -9.19
N SER A 43 0.08 -14.18 -10.42
CA SER A 43 -1.12 -14.38 -11.24
C SER A 43 -2.14 -15.38 -10.68
N ALA A 44 -1.74 -16.21 -9.70
CA ALA A 44 -2.67 -17.04 -8.97
C ALA A 44 -3.54 -16.24 -7.98
N TYR A 45 -3.02 -15.11 -7.50
CA TYR A 45 -3.68 -14.24 -6.53
C TYR A 45 -4.21 -12.93 -7.14
N ILE A 46 -3.64 -12.50 -8.27
CA ILE A 46 -4.07 -11.33 -9.05
C ILE A 46 -4.36 -11.80 -10.48
N PRO A 47 -5.57 -12.30 -10.77
CA PRO A 47 -5.92 -12.87 -12.09
C PRO A 47 -5.69 -11.92 -13.27
N GLU A 48 -5.80 -10.60 -13.05
CA GLU A 48 -5.61 -9.54 -14.04
C GLU A 48 -4.17 -9.48 -14.58
N THR A 49 -3.24 -10.16 -13.92
CA THR A 49 -1.83 -10.26 -14.35
C THR A 49 -1.54 -11.48 -15.22
N LYS A 50 -2.52 -12.37 -15.45
CA LYS A 50 -2.35 -13.53 -16.32
C LYS A 50 -1.92 -13.09 -17.73
N GLY A 51 -0.94 -13.80 -18.29
CA GLY A 51 -0.37 -13.49 -19.60
C GLY A 51 0.61 -12.31 -19.64
N LYS A 52 0.73 -11.54 -18.55
CA LYS A 52 1.66 -10.41 -18.43
C LYS A 52 2.98 -10.86 -17.78
N ALA A 53 4.08 -10.14 -18.06
CA ALA A 53 5.39 -10.46 -17.49
C ALA A 53 5.35 -10.45 -15.95
N VAL A 54 4.70 -9.45 -15.36
CA VAL A 54 4.56 -9.31 -13.91
C VAL A 54 3.82 -10.48 -13.27
N GLY A 55 2.89 -11.11 -13.98
CA GLY A 55 2.11 -12.25 -13.47
C GLY A 55 2.94 -13.50 -13.22
N ARG A 56 4.15 -13.60 -13.80
CA ARG A 56 5.10 -14.70 -13.61
C ARG A 56 6.03 -14.51 -12.42
N VAL A 57 5.99 -13.34 -11.79
CA VAL A 57 6.79 -13.05 -10.60
C VAL A 57 6.29 -13.89 -9.43
N LYS A 58 7.20 -14.44 -8.63
CA LYS A 58 6.84 -15.15 -7.40
C LYS A 58 6.59 -14.16 -6.26
N VAL A 59 5.76 -14.54 -5.32
CA VAL A 59 5.49 -13.74 -4.11
C VAL A 59 6.78 -13.37 -3.38
N ARG A 60 7.70 -14.34 -3.19
CA ARG A 60 8.99 -14.10 -2.53
C ARG A 60 9.82 -13.01 -3.21
N ASP A 61 9.78 -12.93 -4.55
CA ASP A 61 10.58 -11.96 -5.29
C ASP A 61 10.06 -10.53 -5.13
N LEU A 62 8.74 -10.37 -4.91
CA LEU A 62 8.17 -9.08 -4.49
C LEU A 62 8.71 -8.69 -3.11
N MET A 63 8.67 -9.61 -2.14
CA MET A 63 9.10 -9.35 -0.75
C MET A 63 10.60 -9.04 -0.66
N LEU A 64 11.42 -9.66 -1.52
CA LEU A 64 12.87 -9.47 -1.58
C LEU A 64 13.31 -8.32 -2.50
N HIS A 65 12.35 -7.61 -3.11
CA HIS A 65 12.65 -6.59 -4.13
C HIS A 65 13.49 -7.13 -5.31
N GLN A 66 13.30 -8.40 -5.69
CA GLN A 66 14.01 -9.09 -6.76
C GLN A 66 13.13 -9.34 -8.00
N ALA A 67 11.95 -8.76 -8.04
CA ALA A 67 10.97 -8.94 -9.10
C ALA A 67 11.31 -8.25 -10.43
N GLY A 68 12.40 -7.50 -10.49
CA GLY A 68 12.78 -6.75 -11.70
C GLY A 68 11.88 -5.56 -12.02
N LEU A 69 11.10 -5.11 -11.05
CA LEU A 69 10.17 -3.98 -11.18
C LEU A 69 10.93 -2.64 -11.17
N PRO A 70 10.42 -1.58 -11.84
CA PRO A 70 10.87 -0.21 -11.63
C PRO A 70 10.75 0.17 -10.15
N ALA A 71 11.59 1.10 -9.69
CA ALA A 71 11.55 1.58 -8.31
C ALA A 71 10.18 2.17 -7.97
N TRP A 72 9.61 2.98 -8.86
CA TRP A 72 8.30 3.61 -8.72
C TRP A 72 7.77 4.09 -10.07
N ILE A 73 6.50 4.50 -10.12
CA ILE A 73 5.85 5.20 -11.23
C ILE A 73 5.32 6.52 -10.70
N PRO A 74 5.61 7.68 -11.34
CA PRO A 74 5.18 8.99 -10.86
C PRO A 74 3.71 9.25 -11.19
N PHE A 75 2.79 8.49 -10.60
CA PHE A 75 1.35 8.59 -10.85
C PHE A 75 0.80 10.00 -10.64
N TYR A 76 1.36 10.73 -9.67
CA TYR A 76 0.94 12.10 -9.37
C TYR A 76 1.06 13.07 -10.56
N LYS A 77 2.02 12.83 -11.48
CA LYS A 77 2.19 13.71 -12.66
C LYS A 77 0.94 13.75 -13.53
N ALA A 78 0.29 12.60 -13.72
CA ALA A 78 -0.95 12.55 -14.49
C ALA A 78 -2.12 13.24 -13.79
N THR A 79 -2.00 13.57 -12.49
CA THR A 79 -3.06 14.24 -11.73
C THR A 79 -2.91 15.77 -11.74
N LEU A 80 -1.76 16.31 -12.14
CA LEU A 80 -1.50 17.76 -12.12
C LEU A 80 -2.41 18.50 -13.11
N ASP A 81 -2.55 17.96 -14.32
CA ASP A 81 -3.35 18.57 -15.39
C ASP A 81 -4.83 18.18 -15.35
N SER A 82 -5.18 17.16 -14.55
CA SER A 82 -6.51 16.55 -14.52
C SER A 82 -7.08 16.42 -13.10
N PHE A 83 -6.66 17.31 -12.20
CA PHE A 83 -6.99 17.20 -10.76
C PHE A 83 -8.50 17.09 -10.51
N SER A 84 -9.31 17.95 -11.10
CA SER A 84 -10.77 17.99 -10.90
C SER A 84 -11.50 16.76 -11.46
N SER A 85 -10.90 16.04 -12.42
CA SER A 85 -11.48 14.81 -12.98
C SER A 85 -11.05 13.55 -12.20
N ILE A 86 -9.99 13.64 -11.38
CA ILE A 86 -9.44 12.52 -10.61
C ILE A 86 -9.82 12.60 -9.15
N TYR A 87 -9.99 13.80 -8.61
CA TYR A 87 -10.29 14.02 -7.21
C TYR A 87 -11.58 14.83 -7.00
N SER A 88 -12.25 14.57 -5.89
CA SER A 88 -13.39 15.31 -5.40
C SER A 88 -13.21 15.66 -3.92
N SER A 89 -13.71 16.81 -3.49
CA SER A 89 -13.75 17.17 -2.06
C SER A 89 -14.80 16.39 -1.27
N THR A 90 -15.71 15.73 -1.96
CA THR A 90 -16.79 14.95 -1.33
C THR A 90 -16.80 13.53 -1.86
N LYS A 91 -17.15 12.58 -0.98
CA LYS A 91 -17.35 11.17 -1.34
C LYS A 91 -18.67 11.03 -2.11
N LYS A 92 -18.61 10.86 -3.45
CA LYS A 92 -19.78 10.73 -4.32
C LYS A 92 -19.46 9.94 -5.59
N GLY A 93 -20.43 9.25 -6.18
CA GLY A 93 -20.28 8.54 -7.46
C GLY A 93 -19.04 7.65 -7.48
N ALA A 94 -18.15 7.86 -8.44
CA ALA A 94 -16.88 7.11 -8.58
C ALA A 94 -15.80 7.52 -7.57
N TYR A 95 -15.94 8.67 -6.91
CA TYR A 95 -14.96 9.21 -5.96
C TYR A 95 -15.15 8.57 -4.58
N GLN A 96 -14.63 7.37 -4.38
CA GLN A 96 -14.85 6.55 -3.19
C GLN A 96 -13.59 6.36 -2.32
N ILE A 97 -12.40 6.65 -2.86
CA ILE A 97 -11.13 6.31 -2.23
C ILE A 97 -10.59 7.54 -1.48
N PRO A 98 -10.58 7.54 -0.16
CA PRO A 98 -10.00 8.64 0.61
C PRO A 98 -8.48 8.66 0.41
N VAL A 99 -7.92 9.80 0.02
CA VAL A 99 -6.48 10.00 -0.18
C VAL A 99 -5.90 11.09 0.71
N ALA A 100 -6.74 12.02 1.15
CA ALA A 100 -6.40 13.04 2.13
C ALA A 100 -7.68 13.55 2.81
N SER A 101 -7.54 14.48 3.77
CA SER A 101 -8.70 15.14 4.38
C SER A 101 -9.52 15.85 3.29
N GLN A 102 -10.81 15.56 3.23
CA GLN A 102 -11.73 16.11 2.21
C GLN A 102 -11.22 15.93 0.76
N MET A 103 -10.56 14.80 0.48
CA MET A 103 -10.09 14.46 -0.85
C MET A 103 -10.32 12.97 -1.15
N TYR A 104 -11.10 12.70 -2.17
CA TYR A 104 -11.49 11.36 -2.60
C TYR A 104 -11.09 11.16 -4.06
N MET A 105 -10.35 10.07 -4.32
CA MET A 105 -9.90 9.70 -5.66
C MET A 105 -10.96 8.86 -6.37
N ASP A 106 -11.04 9.03 -7.69
CA ASP A 106 -11.85 8.21 -8.58
C ASP A 106 -11.34 6.76 -8.59
N THR A 107 -12.25 5.82 -8.39
CA THR A 107 -11.97 4.37 -8.44
C THR A 107 -11.39 3.93 -9.80
N ASN A 108 -11.88 4.53 -10.91
CA ASN A 108 -11.37 4.22 -12.24
C ASN A 108 -9.91 4.66 -12.41
N TYR A 109 -9.51 5.78 -11.79
CA TYR A 109 -8.11 6.20 -11.83
C TYR A 109 -7.21 5.22 -11.08
N ARG A 110 -7.62 4.73 -9.91
CA ARG A 110 -6.90 3.65 -9.20
C ARG A 110 -6.73 2.41 -10.07
N ASN A 111 -7.77 2.00 -10.81
CA ASN A 111 -7.68 0.86 -11.71
C ASN A 111 -6.66 1.11 -12.83
N LYS A 112 -6.66 2.30 -13.43
CA LYS A 112 -5.63 2.71 -14.41
C LYS A 112 -4.21 2.65 -13.84
N MET A 113 -4.02 3.03 -12.56
CA MET A 113 -2.72 2.90 -11.89
C MET A 113 -2.28 1.43 -11.81
N TYR A 114 -3.18 0.52 -11.42
CA TYR A 114 -2.87 -0.92 -11.42
C TYR A 114 -2.57 -1.45 -12.82
N ASP A 115 -3.33 -1.04 -13.84
CA ASP A 115 -3.07 -1.45 -15.23
C ASP A 115 -1.68 -1.02 -15.70
N GLN A 116 -1.22 0.18 -15.34
CA GLN A 116 0.15 0.63 -15.60
C GLN A 116 1.18 -0.25 -14.89
N ILE A 117 0.95 -0.62 -13.62
CA ILE A 117 1.84 -1.53 -12.89
C ILE A 117 1.87 -2.91 -13.56
N TYR A 118 0.72 -3.43 -14.00
CA TYR A 118 0.67 -4.74 -14.67
C TYR A 118 1.33 -4.76 -16.05
N ALA A 119 1.47 -3.60 -16.70
CA ALA A 119 2.07 -3.46 -18.02
C ALA A 119 3.58 -3.20 -17.99
N VAL A 120 4.21 -3.06 -16.81
CA VAL A 120 5.64 -2.76 -16.72
C VAL A 120 6.49 -3.86 -17.35
N LYS A 121 7.59 -3.44 -17.98
CA LYS A 121 8.64 -4.36 -18.42
C LYS A 121 9.56 -4.67 -17.25
N LEU A 122 9.74 -5.94 -16.95
CA LEU A 122 10.69 -6.39 -15.93
C LEU A 122 12.13 -6.29 -16.46
N LYS A 123 13.05 -5.85 -15.61
CA LYS A 123 14.48 -5.78 -15.92
C LYS A 123 15.28 -6.37 -14.75
N ASN A 124 16.34 -7.13 -15.07
CA ASN A 124 17.24 -7.69 -14.07
C ASN A 124 16.48 -8.51 -12.98
N TYR A 125 15.56 -9.38 -13.40
CA TYR A 125 14.86 -10.30 -12.51
C TYR A 125 15.87 -11.14 -11.70
N GLY A 126 15.61 -11.31 -10.41
CA GLY A 126 16.49 -12.00 -9.48
C GLY A 126 17.53 -11.10 -8.80
N TYR A 127 17.76 -9.88 -9.30
CA TYR A 127 18.65 -8.92 -8.65
C TYR A 127 17.89 -7.95 -7.76
N TYR A 128 18.47 -7.63 -6.62
CA TYR A 128 17.86 -6.67 -5.68
C TYR A 128 17.78 -5.28 -6.30
N LYS A 129 16.57 -4.76 -6.30
CA LYS A 129 16.28 -3.35 -6.60
C LYS A 129 15.06 -2.92 -5.82
N TYR A 130 15.24 -2.06 -4.83
CA TYR A 130 14.13 -1.51 -4.06
C TYR A 130 13.04 -0.94 -4.96
N SER A 131 11.79 -1.37 -4.73
CA SER A 131 10.65 -1.00 -5.56
C SER A 131 9.38 -0.87 -4.71
N ASP A 132 8.76 0.31 -4.75
CA ASP A 132 7.44 0.53 -4.14
C ASP A 132 6.36 -0.31 -4.84
N LEU A 133 6.52 -0.55 -6.15
CA LEU A 133 5.57 -1.36 -6.92
C LEU A 133 5.51 -2.81 -6.41
N SER A 134 6.63 -3.34 -5.91
CA SER A 134 6.67 -4.67 -5.30
C SER A 134 5.68 -4.76 -4.12
N LEU A 135 5.69 -3.77 -3.25
CA LEU A 135 4.85 -3.78 -2.06
C LEU A 135 3.39 -3.40 -2.36
N ILE A 136 3.15 -2.58 -3.40
CA ILE A 136 1.80 -2.30 -3.91
C ILE A 136 1.16 -3.59 -4.45
N LEU A 137 1.90 -4.39 -5.22
CA LEU A 137 1.42 -5.69 -5.71
C LEU A 137 1.27 -6.70 -4.57
N LEU A 138 2.20 -6.74 -3.64
CA LEU A 138 2.10 -7.60 -2.44
C LEU A 138 0.85 -7.26 -1.62
N LYS A 139 0.60 -5.96 -1.37
CA LYS A 139 -0.64 -5.52 -0.73
C LYS A 139 -1.87 -6.03 -1.48
N LYS A 140 -1.95 -5.79 -2.79
CA LYS A 140 -3.10 -6.19 -3.61
C LYS A 140 -3.38 -7.69 -3.52
N LEU A 141 -2.35 -8.54 -3.66
CA LEU A 141 -2.53 -9.99 -3.58
C LEU A 141 -2.95 -10.45 -2.17
N MET A 142 -2.40 -9.84 -1.12
CA MET A 142 -2.74 -10.20 0.26
C MET A 142 -4.18 -9.80 0.60
N GLU A 143 -4.63 -8.63 0.15
CA GLU A 143 -6.02 -8.20 0.29
C GLU A 143 -6.98 -9.12 -0.47
N ASN A 144 -6.60 -9.59 -1.67
CA ASN A 144 -7.39 -10.58 -2.41
C ASN A 144 -7.49 -11.92 -1.68
N ILE A 145 -6.40 -12.38 -1.03
CA ILE A 145 -6.38 -13.61 -0.24
C ILE A 145 -7.24 -13.48 1.02
N ALA A 146 -7.11 -12.36 1.73
CA ALA A 146 -7.76 -12.15 3.02
C ALA A 146 -9.24 -11.72 2.89
N GLY A 147 -9.65 -11.20 1.73
CA GLY A 147 -10.96 -10.56 1.57
C GLY A 147 -11.14 -9.30 2.43
N GLN A 148 -10.04 -8.73 2.92
CA GLN A 148 -10.02 -7.59 3.84
C GLN A 148 -8.88 -6.64 3.47
N SER A 149 -9.06 -5.34 3.70
CA SER A 149 -8.01 -4.35 3.47
C SER A 149 -6.85 -4.49 4.44
N LEU A 150 -5.65 -4.10 4.00
CA LEU A 150 -4.42 -4.18 4.80
C LEU A 150 -4.55 -3.49 6.15
N ASP A 151 -5.07 -2.27 6.19
CA ASP A 151 -5.25 -1.48 7.40
C ASP A 151 -6.19 -2.15 8.41
N SER A 152 -7.34 -2.66 7.94
CA SER A 152 -8.28 -3.40 8.77
C SER A 152 -7.67 -4.70 9.27
N PHE A 153 -7.00 -5.47 8.38
CA PHE A 153 -6.39 -6.74 8.74
C PHE A 153 -5.35 -6.59 9.87
N VAL A 154 -4.38 -5.68 9.69
CA VAL A 154 -3.32 -5.52 10.71
C VAL A 154 -3.84 -4.89 11.99
N SER A 155 -4.85 -4.04 11.91
CA SER A 155 -5.55 -3.50 13.08
C SER A 155 -6.17 -4.63 13.90
N ASP A 156 -6.93 -5.52 13.26
CA ASP A 156 -7.68 -6.57 13.95
C ASP A 156 -6.78 -7.71 14.43
N GLN A 157 -5.77 -8.10 13.63
CA GLN A 157 -4.91 -9.24 13.93
C GLN A 157 -3.72 -8.91 14.83
N PHE A 158 -3.30 -7.64 14.88
CA PHE A 158 -2.08 -7.25 15.61
C PHE A 158 -2.29 -6.03 16.51
N TYR A 159 -2.69 -4.87 15.97
CA TYR A 159 -2.61 -3.63 16.73
C TYR A 159 -3.57 -3.60 17.90
N LYS A 160 -4.84 -3.97 17.70
CA LYS A 160 -5.84 -4.04 18.76
C LYS A 160 -5.50 -5.10 19.83
N PRO A 161 -5.16 -6.36 19.46
CA PRO A 161 -4.76 -7.37 20.44
C PRO A 161 -3.52 -6.98 21.27
N MET A 162 -2.60 -6.20 20.67
CA MET A 162 -1.42 -5.68 21.38
C MET A 162 -1.70 -4.42 22.19
N GLY A 163 -2.91 -3.88 22.18
CA GLY A 163 -3.28 -2.65 22.88
C GLY A 163 -2.69 -1.37 22.26
N LEU A 164 -2.28 -1.41 20.98
CA LEU A 164 -1.66 -0.26 20.31
C LEU A 164 -2.74 0.75 19.88
N GLN A 165 -2.93 1.78 20.68
CA GLN A 165 -3.95 2.81 20.42
C GLN A 165 -3.47 3.90 19.45
N ARG A 166 -2.14 4.13 19.36
CA ARG A 166 -1.54 5.21 18.56
C ARG A 166 -0.78 4.69 17.34
N THR A 167 -1.02 3.43 16.94
CA THR A 167 -0.47 2.80 15.73
C THR A 167 -1.61 2.41 14.81
N GLY A 168 -1.57 2.86 13.56
CA GLY A 168 -2.64 2.56 12.61
C GLY A 168 -2.59 3.43 11.37
N PHE A 169 -3.62 3.34 10.57
CA PHE A 169 -3.81 4.12 9.35
C PHE A 169 -4.81 5.25 9.60
N ASN A 170 -4.60 6.38 8.91
CA ASN A 170 -5.52 7.53 8.96
C ASN A 170 -5.82 8.05 10.38
N LEU A 171 -4.85 7.99 11.29
CA LEU A 171 -4.99 8.42 12.68
C LEU A 171 -5.39 9.90 12.82
N ARG A 172 -5.19 10.72 11.79
CA ARG A 172 -5.67 12.13 11.74
C ARG A 172 -7.19 12.27 11.88
N ASN A 173 -7.94 11.19 11.66
CA ASN A 173 -9.38 11.16 11.91
C ASN A 173 -9.73 10.99 13.40
N GLN A 174 -8.77 10.58 14.23
CA GLN A 174 -8.94 10.25 15.65
C GLN A 174 -8.19 11.21 16.59
N TYR A 175 -7.09 11.78 16.12
CA TYR A 175 -6.21 12.64 16.91
C TYR A 175 -6.08 14.03 16.28
N SER A 176 -5.91 15.04 17.15
CA SER A 176 -5.67 16.42 16.70
C SER A 176 -4.37 16.54 15.91
N LYS A 177 -4.27 17.56 15.06
CA LYS A 177 -3.08 17.83 14.25
C LYS A 177 -1.81 17.96 15.11
N ASP A 178 -1.94 18.55 16.30
CA ASP A 178 -0.80 18.78 17.22
C ASP A 178 -0.26 17.48 17.84
N SER A 179 -0.96 16.35 17.68
CA SER A 179 -0.47 15.05 18.12
C SER A 179 0.57 14.44 17.17
N PHE A 180 0.74 15.01 15.98
CA PHE A 180 1.61 14.47 14.94
C PHE A 180 2.89 15.27 14.82
N SER A 181 4.02 14.56 14.67
CA SER A 181 5.25 15.16 14.21
C SER A 181 5.09 15.66 12.78
N PRO A 182 5.57 16.88 12.45
CA PRO A 182 5.63 17.30 11.05
C PRO A 182 6.46 16.32 10.24
N SER A 183 5.95 15.96 9.05
CA SER A 183 6.70 15.21 8.03
C SER A 183 6.90 16.11 6.81
N GLU A 184 8.04 16.01 6.17
CA GLU A 184 8.34 16.72 4.92
C GLU A 184 7.41 16.28 3.77
#